data_4379509e6ad78e25116ff3cff28df6a5
#
_entry.id   4379509e6ad78e25116ff3cff28df6a5
#
_cell.length_a   1.000
_cell.length_b   1.000
_cell.length_c   1.000
_cell.angle_alpha   90.00
_cell.angle_beta   90.00
_cell.angle_gamma   90.00
#
_symmetry.space_group_name_H-M   'P 1'
#
loop_
_entity.id
_entity.type
_entity.pdbx_description
1 polymer ?
#
loop_
_entity_poly.entity_id
_entity_poly.type
_entity_poly.pdbx_seq_one_letter_code
_entity_poly.pdbx_strand_id
1 'polypeptide(L)'
;MVEQNKALVRRWFDEVLTRGEVRLVDELFAPNYVLHDPGFAYEVRGRDGIKRFAATFRAASPDVRFAVEDQIAEGDVVVTRWTARGTHRGAFLEIPPTDNQRTVTGIEFDRVVDGKIDEAWVSYHLFTEGTLDPERVKRAFNMIHDAFPDLRVAQADKVAEKDKVAFRWMMSGTHEGEFMGVAPTGTRVAVMGMDIVRVGDGEILDYWGEFDVMGMLRQLGITPPLERADN
;
A
#
# COMPACT_ATOMS: atom_id res chain seq x y z
N MET A 1 -0.99 21.03 -14.59
CA MET A 1 -1.97 20.29 -13.75
C MET A 1 -1.32 19.02 -13.17
N VAL A 2 -0.85 18.07 -13.97
CA VAL A 2 -0.22 16.81 -13.48
C VAL A 2 0.94 17.06 -12.52
N GLU A 3 1.91 17.90 -12.86
CA GLU A 3 3.04 18.23 -11.98
C GLU A 3 2.63 18.95 -10.68
N GLN A 4 1.55 19.73 -10.73
CA GLN A 4 0.98 20.37 -9.53
C GLN A 4 0.34 19.32 -8.61
N ASN A 5 -0.36 18.32 -9.17
CA ASN A 5 -0.94 17.22 -8.41
C ASN A 5 0.16 16.38 -7.76
N LYS A 6 1.24 16.04 -8.49
CA LYS A 6 2.41 15.34 -7.92
C LYS A 6 3.03 16.15 -6.78
N ALA A 7 3.23 17.45 -6.94
CA ALA A 7 3.78 18.30 -5.90
C ALA A 7 2.87 18.35 -4.66
N LEU A 8 1.55 18.42 -4.86
CA LEU A 8 0.56 18.38 -3.77
C LEU A 8 0.67 17.08 -2.97
N VAL A 9 0.64 15.92 -3.66
CA VAL A 9 0.72 14.61 -3.02
C VAL A 9 2.09 14.42 -2.34
N ARG A 10 3.19 14.89 -2.95
CA ARG A 10 4.52 14.84 -2.33
C ARG A 10 4.59 15.56 -0.99
N ARG A 11 3.88 16.69 -0.84
CA ARG A 11 3.80 17.44 0.43
C ARG A 11 3.15 16.61 1.55
N TRP A 12 2.20 15.71 1.23
CA TRP A 12 1.64 14.76 2.19
C TRP A 12 2.74 13.89 2.82
N PHE A 13 3.61 13.28 2.01
CA PHE A 13 4.71 12.43 2.49
C PHE A 13 5.81 13.22 3.20
N ASP A 14 6.23 14.34 2.61
CA ASP A 14 7.40 15.08 3.10
C ASP A 14 7.07 15.95 4.31
N GLU A 15 5.94 16.65 4.31
CA GLU A 15 5.61 17.64 5.32
C GLU A 15 4.75 17.05 6.44
N VAL A 16 3.69 16.29 6.10
CA VAL A 16 2.78 15.76 7.12
C VAL A 16 3.31 14.45 7.72
N LEU A 17 3.59 13.44 6.90
CA LEU A 17 4.02 12.14 7.41
C LEU A 17 5.44 12.18 7.98
N THR A 18 6.39 12.82 7.30
CA THR A 18 7.80 12.86 7.74
C THR A 18 8.05 13.93 8.79
N ARG A 19 7.62 15.20 8.57
CA ARG A 19 7.90 16.28 9.50
C ARG A 19 6.87 16.44 10.61
N GLY A 20 5.68 15.82 10.45
CA GLY A 20 4.60 15.88 11.43
C GLY A 20 3.79 17.18 11.40
N GLU A 21 3.80 17.90 10.29
CA GLU A 21 3.06 19.17 10.12
C GLU A 21 1.56 18.91 9.88
N VAL A 22 0.90 18.26 10.80
CA VAL A 22 -0.50 17.79 10.72
C VAL A 22 -1.49 18.92 10.36
N ARG A 23 -1.17 20.19 10.69
CA ARG A 23 -2.00 21.36 10.32
C ARG A 23 -2.18 21.51 8.81
N LEU A 24 -1.22 21.04 7.99
CA LEU A 24 -1.28 21.12 6.55
C LEU A 24 -2.35 20.21 5.92
N VAL A 25 -2.89 19.27 6.67
CA VAL A 25 -4.04 18.44 6.24
C VAL A 25 -5.21 19.32 5.78
N ASP A 26 -5.49 20.45 6.46
CA ASP A 26 -6.59 21.33 6.08
C ASP A 26 -6.36 22.03 4.73
N GLU A 27 -5.10 22.20 4.34
CA GLU A 27 -4.71 22.73 3.05
C GLU A 27 -4.67 21.65 1.96
N LEU A 28 -4.13 20.47 2.26
CA LEU A 28 -3.85 19.43 1.27
C LEU A 28 -5.09 18.58 0.91
N PHE A 29 -5.97 18.32 1.89
CA PHE A 29 -7.05 17.35 1.75
C PHE A 29 -8.44 17.99 1.62
N ALA A 30 -9.30 17.31 0.87
CA ALA A 30 -10.72 17.68 0.79
C ALA A 30 -11.42 17.45 2.16
N PRO A 31 -12.51 18.21 2.48
CA PRO A 31 -13.22 18.01 3.74
C PRO A 31 -13.80 16.59 3.91
N ASN A 32 -14.22 15.97 2.80
CA ASN A 32 -14.85 14.66 2.76
C ASN A 32 -13.88 13.55 2.28
N TYR A 33 -12.59 13.77 2.42
CA TYR A 33 -11.55 12.80 2.04
C TYR A 33 -11.85 11.38 2.55
N VAL A 34 -11.51 10.38 1.73
CA VAL A 34 -11.61 8.96 2.09
C VAL A 34 -10.29 8.25 1.80
N LEU A 35 -9.73 7.56 2.80
CA LEU A 35 -8.62 6.64 2.62
C LEU A 35 -9.11 5.19 2.74
N HIS A 36 -8.83 4.40 1.72
CA HIS A 36 -9.00 2.96 1.70
C HIS A 36 -7.66 2.28 2.03
N ASP A 37 -7.50 1.91 3.30
CA ASP A 37 -6.32 1.23 3.81
C ASP A 37 -6.72 -0.15 4.34
N PRO A 38 -6.25 -1.25 3.72
CA PRO A 38 -6.62 -2.60 4.14
C PRO A 38 -6.07 -2.99 5.52
N GLY A 39 -5.07 -2.29 6.02
CA GLY A 39 -4.54 -2.46 7.38
C GLY A 39 -5.53 -2.06 8.47
N PHE A 40 -6.50 -1.21 8.15
CA PHE A 40 -7.53 -0.76 9.08
C PHE A 40 -8.87 -1.43 8.83
N ALA A 41 -9.58 -1.79 9.90
CA ALA A 41 -10.91 -2.40 9.82
C ALA A 41 -12.01 -1.38 9.42
N TYR A 42 -11.67 -0.12 9.25
CA TYR A 42 -12.58 0.98 8.93
C TYR A 42 -11.92 1.97 7.97
N GLU A 43 -12.72 2.62 7.16
CA GLU A 43 -12.24 3.70 6.29
C GLU A 43 -11.88 4.94 7.11
N VAL A 44 -10.74 5.54 6.79
CA VAL A 44 -10.35 6.83 7.35
C VAL A 44 -11.06 7.94 6.58
N ARG A 45 -11.94 8.69 7.25
CA ARG A 45 -12.79 9.70 6.61
C ARG A 45 -12.53 11.10 7.15
N GLY A 46 -12.54 12.04 6.21
CA GLY A 46 -12.42 13.47 6.47
C GLY A 46 -11.06 13.90 7.02
N ARG A 47 -10.88 15.21 7.15
CA ARG A 47 -9.62 15.81 7.62
C ARG A 47 -9.23 15.36 9.01
N ASP A 48 -10.19 15.24 9.92
CA ASP A 48 -9.91 14.78 11.28
C ASP A 48 -9.52 13.29 11.33
N GLY A 49 -10.09 12.49 10.44
CA GLY A 49 -9.70 11.08 10.28
C GLY A 49 -8.24 10.95 9.85
N ILE A 50 -7.83 11.67 8.78
CA ILE A 50 -6.47 11.59 8.27
C ILE A 50 -5.43 12.22 9.21
N LYS A 51 -5.82 13.25 10.00
CA LYS A 51 -4.97 13.79 11.08
C LYS A 51 -4.69 12.74 12.16
N ARG A 52 -5.72 12.00 12.59
CA ARG A 52 -5.55 10.89 13.56
C ARG A 52 -4.70 9.76 12.96
N PHE A 53 -4.92 9.40 11.70
CA PHE A 53 -4.12 8.42 10.99
C PHE A 53 -2.62 8.78 10.99
N ALA A 54 -2.27 10.00 10.58
CA ALA A 54 -0.89 10.48 10.60
C ALA A 54 -0.29 10.48 12.02
N ALA A 55 -1.09 10.87 13.03
CA ALA A 55 -0.66 10.85 14.42
C ALA A 55 -0.39 9.43 14.94
N THR A 56 -1.18 8.43 14.51
CA THR A 56 -1.00 7.02 14.88
C THR A 56 0.35 6.48 14.38
N PHE A 57 0.71 6.74 13.13
CA PHE A 57 2.03 6.36 12.60
C PHE A 57 3.18 6.98 13.38
N ARG A 58 3.07 8.26 13.68
CA ARG A 58 4.11 8.97 14.42
C ARG A 58 4.19 8.56 15.91
N ALA A 59 3.08 8.19 16.51
CA ALA A 59 3.08 7.62 17.85
C ALA A 59 3.77 6.24 17.89
N ALA A 60 3.54 5.43 16.85
CA ALA A 60 4.19 4.12 16.71
C ALA A 60 5.69 4.23 16.38
N SER A 61 6.06 5.18 15.53
CA SER A 61 7.44 5.40 15.08
C SER A 61 7.76 6.91 15.07
N PRO A 62 8.22 7.50 16.19
CA PRO A 62 8.45 8.95 16.31
C PRO A 62 9.53 9.50 15.36
N ASP A 63 10.45 8.65 14.94
CA ASP A 63 11.54 8.94 14.01
C ASP A 63 11.22 8.56 12.55
N VAL A 64 9.95 8.21 12.24
CA VAL A 64 9.56 7.77 10.90
C VAL A 64 9.87 8.82 9.84
N ARG A 65 10.41 8.34 8.71
CA ARG A 65 10.67 9.13 7.52
C ARG A 65 10.15 8.40 6.29
N PHE A 66 9.37 9.10 5.51
CA PHE A 66 8.90 8.64 4.21
C PHE A 66 9.81 9.20 3.11
N ALA A 67 10.18 8.36 2.17
CA ALA A 67 10.85 8.73 0.94
C ALA A 67 9.93 8.41 -0.23
N VAL A 68 9.62 9.41 -1.05
CA VAL A 68 8.93 9.23 -2.32
C VAL A 68 9.94 8.75 -3.34
N GLU A 69 9.86 7.47 -3.70
CA GLU A 69 10.78 6.81 -4.63
C GLU A 69 10.43 7.13 -6.09
N ASP A 70 9.13 7.22 -6.40
CA ASP A 70 8.61 7.46 -7.74
C ASP A 70 7.19 8.03 -7.70
N GLN A 71 6.83 8.81 -8.73
CA GLN A 71 5.48 9.31 -8.95
C GLN A 71 5.10 9.22 -10.41
N ILE A 72 3.94 8.64 -10.69
CA ILE A 72 3.32 8.52 -12.00
C ILE A 72 1.97 9.23 -11.91
N ALA A 73 1.59 10.03 -12.90
CA ALA A 73 0.30 10.71 -12.87
C ALA A 73 -0.33 10.84 -14.25
N GLU A 74 -1.64 10.66 -14.31
CA GLU A 74 -2.48 10.86 -15.49
C GLU A 74 -3.81 11.46 -15.04
N GLY A 75 -4.23 12.58 -15.69
CA GLY A 75 -5.47 13.25 -15.33
C GLY A 75 -5.46 13.81 -13.90
N ASP A 76 -6.37 13.31 -13.09
CA ASP A 76 -6.58 13.66 -11.69
C ASP A 76 -5.98 12.65 -10.70
N VAL A 77 -5.36 11.57 -11.18
CA VAL A 77 -4.78 10.53 -10.34
C VAL A 77 -3.26 10.63 -10.29
N VAL A 78 -2.71 10.57 -9.09
CA VAL A 78 -1.27 10.45 -8.82
C VAL A 78 -1.02 9.11 -8.14
N VAL A 79 -0.06 8.36 -8.65
CA VAL A 79 0.40 7.11 -8.03
C VAL A 79 1.78 7.34 -7.47
N THR A 80 1.94 7.09 -6.19
CA THR A 80 3.21 7.28 -5.47
C THR A 80 3.72 5.96 -4.94
N ARG A 81 4.94 5.58 -5.33
CA ARG A 81 5.70 4.51 -4.69
C ARG A 81 6.59 5.13 -3.63
N TRP A 82 6.51 4.60 -2.42
CA TRP A 82 7.18 5.17 -1.26
C TRP A 82 7.85 4.10 -0.39
N THR A 83 8.82 4.53 0.40
CA THR A 83 9.48 3.75 1.45
C THR A 83 9.38 4.54 2.76
N ALA A 84 8.94 3.89 3.84
CA ALA A 84 8.95 4.43 5.20
C ALA A 84 9.98 3.68 6.04
N ARG A 85 10.79 4.42 6.82
CA ARG A 85 11.75 3.86 7.76
C ARG A 85 11.58 4.52 9.13
N GLY A 86 11.59 3.71 10.18
CA GLY A 86 11.47 4.21 11.56
C GLY A 86 11.66 3.10 12.57
N THR A 87 11.78 3.48 13.84
CA THR A 87 11.92 2.56 14.97
C THR A 87 10.54 2.36 15.62
N HIS A 88 10.09 1.11 15.72
CA HIS A 88 8.79 0.75 16.29
C HIS A 88 8.79 0.88 17.81
N ARG A 89 8.51 2.07 18.33
CA ARG A 89 8.55 2.43 19.76
C ARG A 89 7.18 2.57 20.44
N GLY A 90 6.11 2.60 19.66
CA GLY A 90 4.73 2.67 20.17
C GLY A 90 3.88 1.55 19.60
N ALA A 91 2.73 1.25 20.19
CA ALA A 91 1.81 0.25 19.65
C ALA A 91 1.27 0.68 18.27
N PHE A 92 1.20 -0.26 17.32
CA PHE A 92 0.63 -0.06 15.99
C PHE A 92 -0.24 -1.26 15.61
N LEU A 93 -1.51 -1.02 15.28
CA LEU A 93 -2.47 -2.07 14.90
C LEU A 93 -2.47 -3.28 15.86
N GLU A 94 -2.53 -3.01 17.18
CA GLU A 94 -2.47 -4.02 18.26
C GLU A 94 -1.10 -4.71 18.41
N ILE A 95 -0.11 -4.39 17.57
CA ILE A 95 1.27 -4.88 17.70
C ILE A 95 1.98 -4.04 18.77
N PRO A 96 2.47 -4.64 19.86
CA PRO A 96 3.22 -3.92 20.88
C PRO A 96 4.57 -3.43 20.32
N PRO A 97 5.17 -2.38 20.90
CA PRO A 97 6.48 -1.88 20.50
C PRO A 97 7.53 -2.99 20.53
N THR A 98 8.38 -3.01 19.51
CA THR A 98 9.44 -4.02 19.36
C THR A 98 10.85 -3.43 19.49
N ASP A 99 10.97 -2.09 19.52
CA ASP A 99 12.21 -1.31 19.46
C ASP A 99 13.10 -1.62 18.23
N ASN A 100 12.58 -2.38 17.28
CA ASN A 100 13.27 -2.68 16.03
C ASN A 100 13.11 -1.57 15.01
N GLN A 101 14.16 -1.30 14.24
CA GLN A 101 14.05 -0.49 13.03
C GLN A 101 13.27 -1.28 11.98
N ARG A 102 12.29 -0.63 11.35
CA ARG A 102 11.46 -1.22 10.29
C ARG A 102 11.57 -0.40 9.02
N THR A 103 11.53 -1.13 7.90
CA THR A 103 11.35 -0.57 6.56
C THR A 103 10.03 -1.11 6.01
N VAL A 104 9.21 -0.23 5.51
CA VAL A 104 7.91 -0.54 4.89
C VAL A 104 7.91 0.08 3.51
N THR A 105 7.54 -0.68 2.49
CA THR A 105 7.31 -0.17 1.14
C THR A 105 5.82 -0.14 0.82
N GLY A 106 5.40 0.79 -0.01
CA GLY A 106 4.01 0.88 -0.41
C GLY A 106 3.81 1.63 -1.71
N ILE A 107 2.61 1.43 -2.25
CA ILE A 107 2.07 2.15 -3.40
C ILE A 107 0.77 2.80 -2.95
N GLU A 108 0.58 4.08 -3.28
CA GLU A 108 -0.61 4.85 -2.97
C GLU A 108 -1.15 5.49 -4.25
N PHE A 109 -2.44 5.35 -4.50
CA PHE A 109 -3.19 6.03 -5.55
C PHE A 109 -3.97 7.16 -4.91
N ASP A 110 -3.70 8.39 -5.31
CA ASP A 110 -4.36 9.60 -4.84
C ASP A 110 -5.19 10.22 -5.94
N ARG A 111 -6.48 10.47 -5.71
CA ARG A 111 -7.31 11.30 -6.58
C ARG A 111 -7.27 12.75 -6.10
N VAL A 112 -6.97 13.66 -7.02
CA VAL A 112 -6.88 15.08 -6.75
C VAL A 112 -8.04 15.83 -7.45
N VAL A 113 -8.92 16.43 -6.67
CA VAL A 113 -10.06 17.20 -7.16
C VAL A 113 -9.94 18.64 -6.63
N ASP A 114 -10.08 19.64 -7.49
CA ASP A 114 -10.01 21.07 -7.13
C ASP A 114 -8.76 21.43 -6.31
N GLY A 115 -7.61 20.81 -6.64
CA GLY A 115 -6.35 21.05 -5.97
C GLY A 115 -6.27 20.50 -4.53
N LYS A 116 -7.08 19.49 -4.20
CA LYS A 116 -7.10 18.76 -2.92
C LYS A 116 -7.05 17.27 -3.16
N ILE A 117 -6.40 16.55 -2.27
CA ILE A 117 -6.48 15.07 -2.22
C ILE A 117 -7.87 14.72 -1.71
N ASP A 118 -8.68 14.06 -2.55
CA ASP A 118 -10.10 13.79 -2.29
C ASP A 118 -10.32 12.34 -1.85
N GLU A 119 -9.58 11.40 -2.43
CA GLU A 119 -9.69 9.99 -2.15
C GLU A 119 -8.34 9.31 -2.37
N ALA A 120 -7.99 8.33 -1.54
CA ALA A 120 -6.78 7.54 -1.75
C ALA A 120 -6.99 6.06 -1.44
N TRP A 121 -6.20 5.24 -2.11
CA TRP A 121 -6.04 3.81 -1.87
C TRP A 121 -4.59 3.52 -1.61
N VAL A 122 -4.29 2.76 -0.58
CA VAL A 122 -2.91 2.38 -0.23
C VAL A 122 -2.78 0.87 -0.10
N SER A 123 -1.65 0.34 -0.55
CA SER A 123 -1.21 -1.02 -0.26
C SER A 123 0.26 -1.00 0.14
N TYR A 124 0.65 -1.81 1.12
CA TYR A 124 2.01 -1.83 1.65
C TYR A 124 2.39 -3.19 2.21
N HIS A 125 3.70 -3.47 2.20
CA HIS A 125 4.29 -4.64 2.84
C HIS A 125 5.06 -4.25 4.09
N LEU A 126 4.79 -4.95 5.19
CA LEU A 126 5.49 -4.73 6.46
C LEU A 126 6.84 -5.48 6.54
N PHE A 127 7.15 -6.39 5.59
CA PHE A 127 8.23 -7.38 5.75
C PHE A 127 9.10 -7.64 4.52
N THR A 128 8.98 -6.88 3.43
CA THR A 128 9.78 -7.13 2.22
C THR A 128 10.65 -5.94 1.84
N GLU A 129 11.91 -6.22 1.49
CA GLU A 129 12.81 -5.25 0.86
C GLU A 129 12.94 -5.56 -0.64
N GLY A 130 12.78 -4.52 -1.47
CA GLY A 130 13.30 -4.46 -2.84
C GLY A 130 12.33 -4.83 -3.97
N THR A 131 12.81 -4.54 -5.18
CA THR A 131 12.21 -4.90 -6.46
C THR A 131 12.18 -6.41 -6.62
N LEU A 132 11.04 -6.97 -7.02
CA LEU A 132 10.97 -8.39 -7.34
C LEU A 132 11.61 -8.64 -8.72
N ASP A 133 12.56 -9.58 -8.79
CA ASP A 133 13.06 -10.06 -10.08
C ASP A 133 11.96 -10.86 -10.83
N PRO A 134 12.02 -10.92 -12.18
CA PRO A 134 10.97 -11.57 -12.99
C PRO A 134 10.66 -13.02 -12.60
N GLU A 135 11.67 -13.79 -12.17
CA GLU A 135 11.48 -15.17 -11.76
C GLU A 135 10.77 -15.27 -10.41
N ARG A 136 11.03 -14.35 -9.47
CA ARG A 136 10.28 -14.26 -8.21
C ARG A 136 8.82 -13.87 -8.44
N VAL A 137 8.58 -12.92 -9.34
CA VAL A 137 7.23 -12.52 -9.76
C VAL A 137 6.48 -13.73 -10.33
N LYS A 138 7.10 -14.45 -11.27
CA LYS A 138 6.50 -15.66 -11.87
C LYS A 138 6.18 -16.74 -10.84
N ARG A 139 7.10 -16.99 -9.89
CA ARG A 139 6.85 -17.95 -8.80
C ARG A 139 5.68 -17.52 -7.89
N ALA A 140 5.59 -16.22 -7.57
CA ALA A 140 4.48 -15.68 -6.78
C ALA A 140 3.12 -15.85 -7.49
N PHE A 141 3.06 -15.58 -8.80
CA PHE A 141 1.86 -15.81 -9.60
C PHE A 141 1.46 -17.27 -9.66
N ASN A 142 2.41 -18.18 -9.86
CA ASN A 142 2.13 -19.62 -9.85
C ASN A 142 1.59 -20.06 -8.50
N MET A 143 2.22 -19.66 -7.39
CA MET A 143 1.77 -19.97 -6.03
C MET A 143 0.33 -19.49 -5.79
N ILE A 144 0.00 -18.27 -6.22
CA ILE A 144 -1.36 -17.74 -6.08
C ILE A 144 -2.34 -18.54 -6.93
N HIS A 145 -1.98 -18.90 -8.16
CA HIS A 145 -2.83 -19.65 -9.06
C HIS A 145 -3.08 -21.09 -8.56
N ASP A 146 -2.06 -21.72 -8.01
CA ASP A 146 -2.17 -23.07 -7.43
C ASP A 146 -3.04 -23.05 -6.16
N ALA A 147 -2.93 -22.00 -5.36
CA ALA A 147 -3.71 -21.83 -4.14
C ALA A 147 -5.18 -21.45 -4.40
N PHE A 148 -5.46 -20.73 -5.50
CA PHE A 148 -6.78 -20.23 -5.85
C PHE A 148 -7.12 -20.58 -7.32
N PRO A 149 -7.54 -21.84 -7.62
CA PRO A 149 -7.77 -22.28 -9.00
C PRO A 149 -8.87 -21.52 -9.75
N ASP A 150 -9.83 -20.96 -9.02
CA ASP A 150 -10.92 -20.12 -9.55
C ASP A 150 -10.59 -18.61 -9.56
N LEU A 151 -9.29 -18.27 -9.49
CA LEU A 151 -8.80 -16.90 -9.40
C LEU A 151 -9.42 -16.00 -10.47
N ARG A 152 -9.91 -14.85 -10.02
CA ARG A 152 -10.37 -13.75 -10.88
C ARG A 152 -9.65 -12.47 -10.48
N VAL A 153 -9.12 -11.78 -11.47
CA VAL A 153 -8.51 -10.47 -11.29
C VAL A 153 -9.30 -9.45 -12.12
N ALA A 154 -9.73 -8.38 -11.48
CA ALA A 154 -10.41 -7.27 -12.12
C ALA A 154 -9.57 -5.99 -11.94
N GLN A 155 -9.22 -5.34 -13.03
CA GLN A 155 -8.56 -4.04 -13.00
C GLN A 155 -9.57 -2.98 -12.54
N ALA A 156 -9.20 -2.21 -11.52
CA ALA A 156 -9.99 -1.08 -11.01
C ALA A 156 -9.56 0.24 -11.64
N ASP A 157 -8.25 0.53 -11.63
CA ASP A 157 -7.68 1.75 -12.19
C ASP A 157 -6.40 1.45 -12.98
N LYS A 158 -6.08 2.37 -13.89
CA LYS A 158 -4.83 2.37 -14.65
C LYS A 158 -4.37 3.81 -14.84
N VAL A 159 -3.11 4.07 -14.58
CA VAL A 159 -2.41 5.34 -14.77
C VAL A 159 -1.15 5.09 -15.58
N ALA A 160 -0.95 5.84 -16.65
CA ALA A 160 0.23 5.69 -17.51
C ALA A 160 0.95 7.04 -17.68
N GLU A 161 2.27 7.02 -17.53
CA GLU A 161 3.12 8.17 -17.79
C GLU A 161 4.49 7.71 -18.31
N LYS A 162 4.87 8.18 -19.50
CA LYS A 162 6.13 7.81 -20.18
C LYS A 162 6.23 6.30 -20.40
N ASP A 163 7.24 5.66 -19.80
CA ASP A 163 7.53 4.23 -19.87
C ASP A 163 6.95 3.42 -18.72
N LYS A 164 6.12 4.04 -17.85
CA LYS A 164 5.53 3.40 -16.67
C LYS A 164 4.03 3.32 -16.75
N VAL A 165 3.50 2.20 -16.23
CA VAL A 165 2.06 1.99 -16.04
C VAL A 165 1.84 1.49 -14.63
N ALA A 166 0.92 2.14 -13.92
CA ALA A 166 0.45 1.70 -12.61
C ALA A 166 -0.97 1.13 -12.73
N PHE A 167 -1.22 0.08 -11.97
CA PHE A 167 -2.53 -0.58 -11.92
C PHE A 167 -2.99 -0.72 -10.47
N ARG A 168 -4.27 -0.50 -10.24
CA ARG A 168 -4.96 -0.98 -9.05
C ARG A 168 -5.93 -2.07 -9.47
N TRP A 169 -5.91 -3.19 -8.75
CA TRP A 169 -6.70 -4.37 -9.09
C TRP A 169 -7.32 -5.02 -7.86
N MET A 170 -8.37 -5.79 -8.09
CA MET A 170 -9.00 -6.66 -7.11
C MET A 170 -8.84 -8.10 -7.55
N MET A 171 -8.37 -8.94 -6.65
CA MET A 171 -8.30 -10.38 -6.81
C MET A 171 -9.37 -11.04 -5.95
N SER A 172 -10.03 -12.08 -6.46
CA SER A 172 -10.90 -12.94 -5.66
C SER A 172 -10.76 -14.40 -6.10
N GLY A 173 -10.89 -15.32 -5.16
CA GLY A 173 -10.80 -16.76 -5.43
C GLY A 173 -11.12 -17.58 -4.17
N THR A 174 -11.28 -18.88 -4.36
CA THR A 174 -11.50 -19.86 -3.29
C THR A 174 -10.17 -20.55 -2.94
N HIS A 175 -9.82 -20.57 -1.66
CA HIS A 175 -8.56 -21.17 -1.19
C HIS A 175 -8.65 -22.71 -1.19
N GLU A 176 -8.26 -23.34 -2.28
CA GLU A 176 -8.33 -24.77 -2.52
C GLU A 176 -6.95 -25.44 -2.61
N GLY A 177 -5.86 -24.68 -2.71
CA GLY A 177 -4.47 -25.16 -2.67
C GLY A 177 -3.71 -24.62 -1.46
N GLU A 178 -2.49 -25.12 -1.22
CA GLU A 178 -1.64 -24.60 -0.14
C GLU A 178 -1.17 -23.17 -0.47
N PHE A 179 -1.29 -22.25 0.50
CA PHE A 179 -0.81 -20.88 0.38
C PHE A 179 0.05 -20.48 1.59
N MET A 180 1.32 -20.14 1.36
CA MET A 180 2.28 -19.73 2.40
C MET A 180 2.33 -20.69 3.62
N GLY A 181 2.28 -22.00 3.37
CA GLY A 181 2.29 -23.03 4.42
C GLY A 181 0.92 -23.28 5.07
N VAL A 182 -0.13 -22.66 4.56
CA VAL A 182 -1.51 -22.83 5.03
C VAL A 182 -2.22 -23.84 4.15
N ALA A 183 -2.76 -24.90 4.76
CA ALA A 183 -3.56 -25.90 4.06
C ALA A 183 -4.88 -25.27 3.52
N PRO A 184 -5.46 -25.84 2.45
CA PRO A 184 -6.71 -25.34 1.87
C PRO A 184 -7.81 -25.17 2.93
N THR A 185 -8.43 -23.99 2.97
CA THR A 185 -9.52 -23.69 3.92
C THR A 185 -10.90 -23.73 3.29
N GLY A 186 -10.99 -23.75 1.96
CA GLY A 186 -12.25 -23.60 1.22
C GLY A 186 -12.86 -22.19 1.32
N THR A 187 -12.18 -21.25 1.95
CA THR A 187 -12.66 -19.88 2.16
C THR A 187 -12.50 -19.06 0.87
N ARG A 188 -13.55 -18.32 0.51
CA ARG A 188 -13.45 -17.33 -0.56
C ARG A 188 -12.85 -16.04 -0.03
N VAL A 189 -11.81 -15.55 -0.71
CA VAL A 189 -11.12 -14.29 -0.37
C VAL A 189 -11.30 -13.24 -1.46
N ALA A 190 -11.21 -11.97 -1.06
CA ALA A 190 -11.12 -10.83 -1.96
C ALA A 190 -10.11 -9.84 -1.41
N VAL A 191 -9.09 -9.50 -2.20
CA VAL A 191 -8.02 -8.59 -1.80
C VAL A 191 -7.70 -7.60 -2.90
N MET A 192 -7.25 -6.42 -2.50
CA MET A 192 -6.76 -5.37 -3.39
C MET A 192 -5.25 -5.48 -3.53
N GLY A 193 -4.76 -5.14 -4.72
CA GLY A 193 -3.35 -4.93 -4.95
C GLY A 193 -3.08 -3.78 -5.91
N MET A 194 -1.83 -3.39 -5.97
CA MET A 194 -1.32 -2.30 -6.79
C MET A 194 0.01 -2.69 -7.39
N ASP A 195 0.15 -2.48 -8.68
CA ASP A 195 1.39 -2.76 -9.40
C ASP A 195 1.85 -1.52 -10.15
N ILE A 196 3.16 -1.35 -10.25
CA ILE A 196 3.82 -0.44 -11.18
C ILE A 196 4.73 -1.28 -12.06
N VAL A 197 4.61 -1.12 -13.36
CA VAL A 197 5.52 -1.72 -14.33
C VAL A 197 6.23 -0.64 -15.12
N ARG A 198 7.52 -0.85 -15.43
CA ARG A 198 8.23 -0.09 -16.43
C ARG A 198 8.38 -0.95 -17.66
N VAL A 199 8.01 -0.40 -18.82
CA VAL A 199 8.00 -1.11 -20.10
C VAL A 199 8.98 -0.47 -21.07
N GLY A 200 9.60 -1.30 -21.92
CA GLY A 200 10.47 -0.87 -23.02
C GLY A 200 10.58 -1.97 -24.05
N ASP A 201 10.58 -1.60 -25.31
CA ASP A 201 10.67 -2.53 -26.46
C ASP A 201 9.65 -3.68 -26.47
N GLY A 202 8.47 -3.43 -25.85
CA GLY A 202 7.39 -4.42 -25.73
C GLY A 202 7.56 -5.41 -24.58
N GLU A 203 8.54 -5.21 -23.70
CA GLU A 203 8.82 -6.07 -22.55
C GLU A 203 8.65 -5.30 -21.23
N ILE A 204 8.37 -6.02 -20.13
CA ILE A 204 8.41 -5.48 -18.77
C ILE A 204 9.87 -5.50 -18.31
N LEU A 205 10.42 -4.32 -18.06
CA LEU A 205 11.80 -4.11 -17.61
C LEU A 205 11.93 -4.14 -16.08
N ASP A 206 10.95 -3.55 -15.39
CA ASP A 206 10.89 -3.52 -13.92
C ASP A 206 9.45 -3.72 -13.44
N TYR A 207 9.31 -4.29 -12.25
CA TYR A 207 8.04 -4.55 -11.61
C TYR A 207 8.11 -4.22 -10.11
N TRP A 208 7.13 -3.49 -9.62
CA TRP A 208 6.86 -3.25 -8.20
C TRP A 208 5.40 -3.57 -7.94
N GLY A 209 5.15 -4.45 -6.98
CA GLY A 209 3.80 -4.88 -6.65
C GLY A 209 3.57 -4.98 -5.15
N GLU A 210 2.41 -4.53 -4.73
CA GLU A 210 1.94 -4.54 -3.36
C GLU A 210 0.51 -5.10 -3.33
N PHE A 211 0.21 -6.01 -2.40
CA PHE A 211 -1.16 -6.45 -2.18
C PHE A 211 -1.41 -6.77 -0.71
N ASP A 212 -2.68 -6.75 -0.30
CA ASP A 212 -3.10 -6.95 1.08
C ASP A 212 -2.94 -8.41 1.55
N VAL A 213 -1.70 -8.83 1.79
CA VAL A 213 -1.38 -10.15 2.35
C VAL A 213 -2.03 -10.33 3.72
N MET A 214 -2.01 -9.29 4.56
CA MET A 214 -2.55 -9.35 5.92
C MET A 214 -4.07 -9.52 5.91
N GLY A 215 -4.77 -8.78 5.05
CA GLY A 215 -6.21 -8.94 4.86
C GLY A 215 -6.56 -10.31 4.29
N MET A 216 -5.75 -10.85 3.38
CA MET A 216 -5.92 -12.21 2.88
C MET A 216 -5.79 -13.23 4.02
N LEU A 217 -4.74 -13.19 4.81
CA LEU A 217 -4.52 -14.10 5.92
C LEU A 217 -5.65 -14.02 6.96
N ARG A 218 -6.13 -12.80 7.27
CA ARG A 218 -7.30 -12.60 8.16
C ARG A 218 -8.56 -13.24 7.60
N GLN A 219 -8.85 -13.10 6.30
CA GLN A 219 -10.00 -13.74 5.64
C GLN A 219 -9.89 -15.26 5.67
N LEU A 220 -8.68 -15.82 5.60
CA LEU A 220 -8.43 -17.25 5.75
C LEU A 220 -8.52 -17.76 7.20
N GLY A 221 -8.77 -16.87 8.17
CA GLY A 221 -8.82 -17.21 9.59
C GLY A 221 -7.45 -17.41 10.24
N ILE A 222 -6.40 -16.90 9.59
CA ILE A 222 -5.03 -17.01 10.07
C ILE A 222 -4.64 -15.68 10.70
N THR A 223 -4.33 -15.73 11.99
CA THR A 223 -3.63 -14.62 12.63
C THR A 223 -2.15 -14.80 12.33
N PRO A 224 -1.49 -13.90 11.58
CA PRO A 224 -0.05 -14.02 11.37
C PRO A 224 0.63 -14.10 12.71
N PRO A 225 1.64 -14.99 12.88
CA PRO A 225 2.44 -14.97 14.08
C PRO A 225 3.09 -13.59 14.18
N LEU A 226 2.77 -12.87 15.25
CA LEU A 226 3.58 -11.71 15.63
C LEU A 226 4.98 -12.28 15.84
N GLU A 227 5.95 -11.90 15.00
CA GLU A 227 7.34 -12.30 15.22
C GLU A 227 7.69 -11.91 16.65
N ARG A 228 7.84 -12.93 17.51
CA ARG A 228 8.48 -12.74 18.80
C ARG A 228 9.92 -12.34 18.47
N ALA A 229 10.33 -11.18 18.99
CA ALA A 229 11.72 -10.83 18.99
C ALA A 229 12.46 -12.02 19.65
N ASP A 230 13.22 -12.77 18.87
CA ASP A 230 14.17 -13.71 19.42
C ASP A 230 15.18 -12.89 20.22
N ASN A 231 15.29 -13.24 21.51
CA ASN A 231 16.23 -12.68 22.48
C ASN A 231 17.68 -12.89 22.03
#